data_665a45b2075496f0cadd96dc69b4ee21
#
_entry.id   665a45b2075496f0cadd96dc69b4ee21
#
_cell.length_a   1.000
_cell.length_b   1.000
_cell.length_c   1.000
_cell.angle_alpha   90.00
_cell.angle_beta   90.00
_cell.angle_gamma   90.00
#
_symmetry.space_group_name_H-M   'P 1'
#
loop_
_entity.id
_entity.type
_entity.pdbx_description
1 polymer ?
#
loop_
_entity_poly.entity_id
_entity_poly.type
_entity_poly.pdbx_seq_one_letter_code
_entity_poly.pdbx_strand_id
1 'polypeptide(L)'
;PKMGRITEKGIHYINGIPLAESIFARDVLNPVEESDIRRLIAQQSAIPVSLNEKTEKGILLYDCRSDEEMDSPSKEIFRSNDTYKLIAGCAGLLEKIPLESTEKKKREVQLSDKLIVLSGSLNDVTIAQLAAAEKAGACCRHIPMEKVVRGAWSEEEMEEFIRSFSAKERRWLILDSLGSFKEEDIEVEDLSETISLTMGRLADQLREIEPDAAMMVIGGDTLQGVVKQLNIRTMEPEQELERGIVLSHYTNSHKEGYLISKSGAFGSEDLLIRIQRKIQGGF
;
A
#
# COMPACT_ATOMS: atom_id res chain seq x y z
N PRO A 1 -12.46 -2.92 12.28
CA PRO A 1 -12.10 -4.04 13.18
C PRO A 1 -11.53 -5.25 12.45
N LYS A 2 -12.08 -5.64 11.25
CA LYS A 2 -11.61 -6.82 10.46
C LYS A 2 -10.09 -6.85 10.19
N MET A 3 -9.44 -5.70 10.17
CA MET A 3 -7.98 -5.58 9.97
C MET A 3 -7.20 -5.47 11.29
N GLY A 4 -7.79 -5.91 12.41
CA GLY A 4 -7.18 -5.81 13.72
C GLY A 4 -7.08 -4.38 14.27
N ARG A 5 -7.77 -3.41 13.64
CA ARG A 5 -7.77 -2.00 14.07
C ARG A 5 -9.04 -1.70 14.84
N ILE A 6 -8.91 -1.35 16.10
CA ILE A 6 -10.04 -1.00 16.98
C ILE A 6 -9.75 0.29 17.74
N THR A 7 -10.81 0.96 18.19
CA THR A 7 -10.71 2.10 19.10
C THR A 7 -11.56 1.81 20.33
N GLU A 8 -10.97 1.91 21.51
CA GLU A 8 -11.63 1.73 22.79
C GLU A 8 -11.21 2.83 23.76
N LYS A 9 -12.17 3.53 24.35
CA LYS A 9 -11.96 4.68 25.25
C LYS A 9 -11.09 5.78 24.63
N GLY A 10 -11.17 5.92 23.29
CA GLY A 10 -10.37 6.88 22.53
C GLY A 10 -8.96 6.41 22.19
N ILE A 11 -8.52 5.27 22.70
CA ILE A 11 -7.21 4.66 22.39
C ILE A 11 -7.33 3.77 21.17
N HIS A 12 -6.44 3.96 20.20
CA HIS A 12 -6.37 3.12 19.01
C HIS A 12 -5.42 1.94 19.21
N TYR A 13 -5.87 0.76 18.79
CA TYR A 13 -5.11 -0.49 18.91
C TYR A 13 -4.93 -1.13 17.53
N ILE A 14 -3.80 -1.80 17.36
CA ILE A 14 -3.48 -2.65 16.20
C ILE A 14 -3.23 -4.08 16.74
N ASN A 15 -4.09 -5.03 16.38
CA ASN A 15 -4.01 -6.41 16.86
C ASN A 15 -3.90 -6.51 18.40
N GLY A 16 -4.63 -5.66 19.12
CA GLY A 16 -4.63 -5.63 20.59
C GLY A 16 -3.46 -4.86 21.22
N ILE A 17 -2.54 -4.32 20.44
CA ILE A 17 -1.40 -3.52 20.92
C ILE A 17 -1.73 -2.03 20.71
N PRO A 18 -1.53 -1.15 21.71
CA PRO A 18 -1.69 0.30 21.53
C PRO A 18 -0.87 0.82 20.34
N LEU A 19 -1.41 1.76 19.59
CA LEU A 19 -0.80 2.25 18.36
C LEU A 19 0.67 2.69 18.53
N ALA A 20 0.97 3.43 19.60
CA ALA A 20 2.32 3.91 19.93
C ALA A 20 3.29 2.80 20.43
N GLU A 21 2.80 1.57 20.63
CA GLU A 21 3.61 0.40 21.00
C GLU A 21 3.68 -0.62 19.84
N SER A 22 2.94 -0.36 18.78
CA SER A 22 2.83 -1.23 17.60
C SER A 22 4.02 -1.06 16.65
N ILE A 23 3.99 -1.80 15.54
CA ILE A 23 4.99 -1.66 14.45
C ILE A 23 5.05 -0.23 13.89
N PHE A 24 3.98 0.54 14.00
CA PHE A 24 3.92 1.93 13.52
C PHE A 24 4.71 2.91 14.39
N ALA A 25 5.00 2.57 15.66
CA ALA A 25 5.91 3.34 16.50
C ALA A 25 7.37 3.31 16.01
N ARG A 26 7.71 2.28 15.21
CA ARG A 26 9.06 2.06 14.68
C ARG A 26 9.17 2.42 13.20
N ASP A 27 8.17 3.08 12.64
CA ASP A 27 8.25 3.58 11.27
C ASP A 27 9.36 4.64 11.20
N VAL A 28 10.30 4.44 10.28
CA VAL A 28 11.50 5.28 10.17
C VAL A 28 11.16 6.71 9.73
N LEU A 29 10.12 6.86 8.91
CA LEU A 29 9.74 8.15 8.33
C LEU A 29 8.63 8.85 9.13
N ASN A 30 7.68 8.06 9.66
CA ASN A 30 6.49 8.57 10.34
C ASN A 30 6.21 7.79 11.62
N PRO A 31 7.08 7.85 12.65
CA PRO A 31 6.85 7.16 13.91
C PRO A 31 5.60 7.70 14.60
N VAL A 32 4.79 6.79 15.15
CA VAL A 32 3.59 7.17 15.90
C VAL A 32 3.85 7.05 17.40
N GLU A 33 3.84 8.17 18.09
CA GLU A 33 4.19 8.26 19.52
C GLU A 33 2.98 8.33 20.47
N GLU A 34 1.78 8.50 19.93
CA GLU A 34 0.55 8.65 20.73
C GLU A 34 -0.53 7.67 20.25
N SER A 35 -1.19 7.01 21.20
CA SER A 35 -2.29 6.08 20.93
C SER A 35 -3.67 6.67 21.19
N ASP A 36 -3.78 7.74 21.98
CA ASP A 36 -5.05 8.44 22.23
C ASP A 36 -5.35 9.39 21.06
N ILE A 37 -6.38 9.06 20.28
CA ILE A 37 -6.78 9.82 19.08
C ILE A 37 -7.11 11.28 19.43
N ARG A 38 -7.65 11.54 20.63
CA ARG A 38 -7.96 12.91 21.07
C ARG A 38 -6.69 13.74 21.24
N ARG A 39 -5.63 13.13 21.78
CA ARG A 39 -4.32 13.78 21.93
C ARG A 39 -3.63 13.95 20.58
N LEU A 40 -3.69 12.97 19.71
CA LEU A 40 -3.19 13.09 18.33
C LEU A 40 -3.84 14.28 17.60
N ILE A 41 -5.15 14.42 17.71
CA ILE A 41 -5.88 15.55 17.12
C ILE A 41 -5.46 16.86 17.78
N ALA A 42 -5.32 16.89 19.11
CA ALA A 42 -4.95 18.09 19.85
C ALA A 42 -3.55 18.62 19.53
N GLN A 43 -2.63 17.76 19.05
CA GLN A 43 -1.32 18.18 18.55
C GLN A 43 -1.41 19.01 17.26
N GLN A 44 -2.47 18.84 16.47
CA GLN A 44 -2.62 19.44 15.14
C GLN A 44 -3.77 20.44 15.07
N SER A 45 -4.72 20.42 16.02
CA SER A 45 -5.92 21.23 15.96
C SER A 45 -6.44 21.58 17.35
N ALA A 46 -6.93 22.81 17.52
CA ALA A 46 -7.65 23.26 18.71
C ALA A 46 -9.14 22.91 18.71
N ILE A 47 -9.63 22.17 17.70
CA ILE A 47 -11.04 21.78 17.62
C ILE A 47 -11.33 20.75 18.72
N PRO A 48 -12.38 20.96 19.55
CA PRO A 48 -12.71 20.03 20.64
C PRO A 48 -13.14 18.67 20.10
N VAL A 49 -12.72 17.61 20.78
CA VAL A 49 -13.07 16.21 20.46
C VAL A 49 -13.95 15.65 21.54
N SER A 50 -15.15 15.20 21.17
CA SER A 50 -16.08 14.46 22.06
C SER A 50 -16.03 12.98 21.71
N LEU A 51 -15.94 12.12 22.74
CA LEU A 51 -15.90 10.67 22.60
C LEU A 51 -17.30 10.08 22.82
N ASN A 52 -17.86 9.44 21.80
CA ASN A 52 -19.17 8.76 21.82
C ASN A 52 -20.37 9.64 22.25
N GLU A 53 -20.17 10.93 22.42
CA GLU A 53 -21.19 11.87 22.86
C GLU A 53 -21.45 12.93 21.78
N LYS A 54 -22.73 13.20 21.51
CA LYS A 54 -23.12 14.23 20.54
C LYS A 54 -22.57 15.59 20.93
N THR A 55 -22.00 16.27 19.97
CA THR A 55 -21.51 17.64 20.13
C THR A 55 -22.11 18.53 19.02
N GLU A 56 -22.46 19.76 19.38
CA GLU A 56 -22.95 20.74 18.39
C GLU A 56 -21.81 21.28 17.51
N LYS A 57 -20.60 21.32 18.05
CA LYS A 57 -19.41 21.82 17.34
C LYS A 57 -18.19 21.01 17.75
N GLY A 58 -17.41 20.62 16.78
CA GLY A 58 -16.17 19.88 17.04
C GLY A 58 -16.10 18.55 16.29
N ILE A 59 -15.23 17.69 16.76
CA ILE A 59 -15.01 16.36 16.20
C ILE A 59 -15.71 15.33 17.11
N LEU A 60 -16.57 14.52 16.54
CA LEU A 60 -17.17 13.39 17.23
C LEU A 60 -16.37 12.13 16.91
N LEU A 61 -15.68 11.61 17.92
CA LEU A 61 -14.94 10.36 17.86
C LEU A 61 -15.79 9.22 18.38
N TYR A 62 -15.90 8.14 17.61
CA TYR A 62 -16.57 6.92 18.02
C TYR A 62 -15.57 5.82 18.37
N ASP A 63 -15.79 5.17 19.50
CA ASP A 63 -15.18 3.88 19.79
C ASP A 63 -15.82 2.80 18.90
N CYS A 64 -15.00 1.83 18.50
CA CYS A 64 -15.46 0.70 17.72
C CYS A 64 -14.51 -0.49 17.90
N ARG A 65 -14.98 -1.57 18.52
CA ARG A 65 -14.21 -2.79 18.79
C ARG A 65 -14.57 -3.93 17.84
N SER A 66 -15.77 -3.85 17.23
CA SER A 66 -16.24 -4.86 16.28
C SER A 66 -16.98 -4.22 15.11
N ASP A 67 -17.24 -5.00 14.07
CA ASP A 67 -18.03 -4.54 12.91
C ASP A 67 -19.50 -4.28 13.30
N GLU A 68 -20.03 -5.03 14.29
CA GLU A 68 -21.38 -4.85 14.81
C GLU A 68 -21.50 -3.52 15.59
N GLU A 69 -20.47 -3.19 16.42
CA GLU A 69 -20.44 -1.91 17.11
C GLU A 69 -20.39 -0.71 16.14
N MET A 70 -19.82 -0.88 14.94
CA MET A 70 -19.77 0.15 13.92
C MET A 70 -21.14 0.42 13.28
N ASP A 71 -22.06 -0.52 13.31
CA ASP A 71 -23.37 -0.38 12.64
C ASP A 71 -24.20 0.78 13.17
N SER A 72 -24.20 1.01 14.48
CA SER A 72 -24.99 2.11 15.07
C SER A 72 -24.45 3.49 14.71
N PRO A 73 -23.15 3.80 14.94
CA PRO A 73 -22.55 5.06 14.49
C PRO A 73 -22.70 5.29 12.99
N SER A 74 -22.49 4.26 12.16
CA SER A 74 -22.61 4.39 10.71
C SER A 74 -24.02 4.78 10.27
N LYS A 75 -25.04 4.12 10.84
CA LYS A 75 -26.44 4.47 10.55
C LYS A 75 -26.78 5.91 10.96
N GLU A 76 -26.23 6.38 12.09
CA GLU A 76 -26.42 7.77 12.51
C GLU A 76 -25.73 8.74 11.54
N ILE A 77 -24.46 8.50 11.23
CA ILE A 77 -23.65 9.34 10.33
C ILE A 77 -24.29 9.46 8.94
N PHE A 78 -24.71 8.33 8.34
CA PHE A 78 -25.20 8.33 6.96
C PHE A 78 -26.70 8.64 6.82
N ARG A 79 -27.48 8.66 7.90
CA ARG A 79 -28.89 9.07 7.86
C ARG A 79 -29.09 10.57 8.06
N SER A 80 -28.18 11.27 8.71
CA SER A 80 -28.29 12.70 8.98
C SER A 80 -27.58 13.52 7.91
N ASN A 81 -28.25 13.76 6.79
CA ASN A 81 -27.71 14.48 5.62
C ASN A 81 -27.17 15.89 5.92
N ASP A 82 -27.57 16.51 7.03
CA ASP A 82 -27.24 17.91 7.33
C ASP A 82 -26.35 18.13 8.56
N THR A 83 -26.09 17.07 9.35
CA THR A 83 -25.40 17.21 10.64
C THR A 83 -23.89 17.12 10.51
N TYR A 84 -23.39 16.20 9.67
CA TYR A 84 -21.95 15.97 9.51
C TYR A 84 -21.47 16.49 8.15
N LYS A 85 -20.51 17.43 8.18
CA LYS A 85 -19.92 18.01 6.96
C LYS A 85 -18.69 17.28 6.47
N LEU A 86 -18.01 16.55 7.34
CA LEU A 86 -16.83 15.76 7.02
C LEU A 86 -16.84 14.46 7.82
N ILE A 87 -16.58 13.36 7.16
CA ILE A 87 -16.51 12.04 7.76
C ILE A 87 -15.12 11.48 7.49
N ALA A 88 -14.46 11.01 8.54
CA ALA A 88 -13.15 10.38 8.44
C ALA A 88 -13.16 9.02 9.13
N GLY A 89 -12.49 8.05 8.54
CA GLY A 89 -12.40 6.70 9.11
C GLY A 89 -11.54 5.77 8.28
N CYS A 90 -11.26 4.59 8.84
CA CYS A 90 -10.60 3.52 8.11
C CYS A 90 -11.56 2.83 7.12
N ALA A 91 -11.02 1.95 6.27
CA ALA A 91 -11.77 1.23 5.23
C ALA A 91 -13.06 0.56 5.73
N GLY A 92 -13.09 0.05 6.97
CA GLY A 92 -14.30 -0.54 7.55
C GLY A 92 -15.48 0.41 7.69
N LEU A 93 -15.24 1.72 7.84
CA LEU A 93 -16.34 2.71 7.81
C LEU A 93 -16.88 2.88 6.39
N LEU A 94 -16.01 2.84 5.38
CA LEU A 94 -16.43 2.95 3.97
C LEU A 94 -17.32 1.76 3.56
N GLU A 95 -17.09 0.56 4.10
CA GLU A 95 -17.95 -0.62 3.88
C GLU A 95 -19.39 -0.41 4.37
N LYS A 96 -19.61 0.55 5.27
CA LYS A 96 -20.94 0.86 5.84
C LYS A 96 -21.68 1.99 5.09
N ILE A 97 -21.05 2.60 4.10
CA ILE A 97 -21.70 3.62 3.29
C ILE A 97 -22.83 2.96 2.48
N PRO A 98 -24.08 3.46 2.57
CA PRO A 98 -25.18 2.94 1.79
C PRO A 98 -25.04 3.41 0.33
N LEU A 99 -24.19 2.74 -0.43
CA LEU A 99 -24.04 2.99 -1.87
C LEU A 99 -25.13 2.21 -2.62
N GLU A 100 -25.78 2.86 -3.59
CA GLU A 100 -26.56 2.13 -4.57
C GLU A 100 -25.60 1.26 -5.40
N SER A 101 -25.83 -0.03 -5.38
CA SER A 101 -25.02 -0.98 -6.15
C SER A 101 -25.32 -0.79 -7.64
N THR A 102 -24.39 -0.19 -8.36
CA THR A 102 -24.39 -0.29 -9.81
C THR A 102 -23.66 -1.58 -10.17
N GLU A 103 -24.34 -2.52 -10.83
CA GLU A 103 -23.69 -3.71 -11.39
C GLU A 103 -22.62 -3.27 -12.40
N LYS A 104 -21.36 -3.26 -11.96
CA LYS A 104 -20.25 -3.12 -12.90
C LYS A 104 -20.11 -4.44 -13.66
N LYS A 105 -20.09 -4.39 -15.00
CA LYS A 105 -19.62 -5.52 -15.79
C LYS A 105 -18.19 -5.82 -15.36
N LYS A 106 -17.93 -7.04 -14.89
CA LYS A 106 -16.56 -7.50 -14.63
C LYS A 106 -15.77 -7.43 -15.94
N ARG A 107 -14.62 -6.74 -15.89
CA ARG A 107 -13.67 -6.80 -17.00
C ARG A 107 -13.02 -8.18 -17.02
N GLU A 108 -12.78 -8.69 -18.21
CA GLU A 108 -11.93 -9.87 -18.36
C GLU A 108 -10.48 -9.45 -18.14
N VAL A 109 -9.87 -9.98 -17.09
CA VAL A 109 -8.48 -9.66 -16.73
C VAL A 109 -7.57 -10.56 -17.56
N GLN A 110 -6.80 -9.96 -18.46
CA GLN A 110 -5.79 -10.65 -19.26
C GLN A 110 -4.40 -10.29 -18.75
N LEU A 111 -3.80 -11.19 -17.99
CA LEU A 111 -2.44 -11.09 -17.50
C LEU A 111 -1.69 -12.39 -17.84
N SER A 112 -0.39 -12.27 -18.10
CA SER A 112 0.46 -13.46 -18.22
C SER A 112 0.66 -14.10 -16.84
N ASP A 113 1.18 -15.33 -16.83
CA ASP A 113 1.55 -16.04 -15.59
C ASP A 113 2.86 -15.51 -14.94
N LYS A 114 3.40 -14.42 -15.48
CA LYS A 114 4.59 -13.75 -14.95
C LYS A 114 4.18 -12.71 -13.89
N LEU A 115 4.76 -12.81 -12.69
CA LEU A 115 4.63 -11.82 -11.63
C LEU A 115 5.93 -11.04 -11.47
N ILE A 116 5.84 -9.72 -11.53
CA ILE A 116 6.92 -8.78 -11.23
C ILE A 116 6.54 -8.01 -9.96
N VAL A 117 7.38 -8.06 -8.94
CA VAL A 117 7.19 -7.34 -7.68
C VAL A 117 8.20 -6.20 -7.58
N LEU A 118 7.73 -4.99 -7.36
CA LEU A 118 8.53 -3.81 -7.05
C LEU A 118 8.32 -3.44 -5.59
N SER A 119 9.37 -3.49 -4.77
CA SER A 119 9.30 -3.20 -3.34
C SER A 119 10.28 -2.13 -2.91
N GLY A 120 9.77 -0.93 -2.59
CA GLY A 120 10.55 0.11 -1.91
C GLY A 120 10.36 0.09 -0.39
N SER A 121 9.63 -0.89 0.14
CA SER A 121 9.28 -0.95 1.56
C SER A 121 10.40 -1.61 2.38
N LEU A 122 10.85 -0.91 3.42
CA LEU A 122 11.80 -1.40 4.44
C LEU A 122 11.10 -1.98 5.68
N ASN A 123 9.78 -2.21 5.61
CA ASN A 123 9.02 -2.77 6.73
C ASN A 123 9.36 -4.25 6.96
N ASP A 124 9.54 -4.65 8.22
CA ASP A 124 9.93 -6.02 8.62
C ASP A 124 9.01 -7.10 8.03
N VAL A 125 7.69 -6.82 7.95
CA VAL A 125 6.72 -7.75 7.33
C VAL A 125 7.04 -7.96 5.86
N THR A 126 7.37 -6.89 5.12
CA THR A 126 7.74 -6.99 3.71
C THR A 126 9.07 -7.73 3.56
N ILE A 127 10.07 -7.44 4.38
CA ILE A 127 11.39 -8.11 4.35
C ILE A 127 11.21 -9.61 4.55
N ALA A 128 10.41 -10.03 5.53
CA ALA A 128 10.12 -11.45 5.76
C ALA A 128 9.42 -12.11 4.54
N GLN A 129 8.47 -11.41 3.91
CA GLN A 129 7.76 -11.87 2.72
C GLN A 129 8.70 -12.04 1.51
N LEU A 130 9.63 -11.09 1.30
CA LEU A 130 10.62 -11.16 0.23
C LEU A 130 11.56 -12.34 0.44
N ALA A 131 12.06 -12.54 1.67
CA ALA A 131 12.92 -13.67 2.01
C ALA A 131 12.21 -15.03 1.83
N ALA A 132 10.92 -15.12 2.20
CA ALA A 132 10.11 -16.31 1.97
C ALA A 132 9.90 -16.58 0.48
N ALA A 133 9.65 -15.54 -0.32
CA ALA A 133 9.49 -15.64 -1.76
C ALA A 133 10.79 -16.11 -2.46
N GLU A 134 11.94 -15.59 -2.06
CA GLU A 134 13.25 -16.01 -2.58
C GLU A 134 13.51 -17.48 -2.30
N LYS A 135 13.27 -17.94 -1.06
CA LYS A 135 13.36 -19.37 -0.69
C LYS A 135 12.40 -20.25 -1.50
N ALA A 136 11.27 -19.71 -1.92
CA ALA A 136 10.28 -20.40 -2.76
C ALA A 136 10.60 -20.36 -4.26
N GLY A 137 11.71 -19.75 -4.67
CA GLY A 137 12.21 -19.74 -6.05
C GLY A 137 11.95 -18.44 -6.83
N ALA A 138 11.56 -17.36 -6.16
CA ALA A 138 11.54 -16.04 -6.80
C ALA A 138 12.97 -15.61 -7.18
N CYS A 139 13.10 -14.99 -8.34
CA CYS A 139 14.36 -14.36 -8.73
C CYS A 139 14.40 -12.96 -8.12
N CYS A 140 15.10 -12.81 -7.00
CA CYS A 140 15.24 -11.53 -6.29
C CYS A 140 16.49 -10.78 -6.75
N ARG A 141 16.37 -9.46 -6.88
CA ARG A 141 17.46 -8.53 -7.17
C ARG A 141 17.29 -7.27 -6.34
N HIS A 142 18.34 -6.90 -5.63
CA HIS A 142 18.43 -5.59 -4.99
C HIS A 142 18.82 -4.53 -6.03
N ILE A 143 18.13 -3.39 -6.03
CA ILE A 143 18.59 -2.25 -6.83
C ILE A 143 19.91 -1.73 -6.23
N PRO A 144 20.84 -1.19 -7.05
CA PRO A 144 22.14 -0.70 -6.57
C PRO A 144 21.98 0.62 -5.81
N MET A 145 21.50 0.54 -4.55
CA MET A 145 21.14 1.71 -3.74
C MET A 145 22.25 2.74 -3.64
N GLU A 146 23.52 2.33 -3.56
CA GLU A 146 24.64 3.26 -3.55
C GLU A 146 24.70 4.15 -4.81
N LYS A 147 24.40 3.59 -5.99
CA LYS A 147 24.32 4.37 -7.24
C LYS A 147 23.05 5.24 -7.28
N VAL A 148 21.93 4.68 -6.83
CA VAL A 148 20.64 5.36 -6.79
C VAL A 148 20.74 6.65 -5.98
N VAL A 149 21.25 6.53 -4.78
CA VAL A 149 21.43 7.60 -3.81
C VAL A 149 22.34 8.72 -4.32
N ARG A 150 23.42 8.35 -5.00
CA ARG A 150 24.37 9.32 -5.59
C ARG A 150 23.91 9.90 -6.92
N GLY A 151 22.72 9.50 -7.42
CA GLY A 151 22.25 9.87 -8.77
C GLY A 151 23.16 9.36 -9.89
N ALA A 152 23.93 8.31 -9.62
CA ALA A 152 24.94 7.77 -10.52
C ALA A 152 24.49 6.53 -11.32
N TRP A 153 23.20 6.16 -11.22
CA TRP A 153 22.65 5.04 -11.98
C TRP A 153 22.05 5.53 -13.29
N SER A 154 22.79 5.34 -14.41
CA SER A 154 22.36 5.83 -15.71
C SER A 154 21.18 5.04 -16.29
N GLU A 155 20.53 5.59 -17.30
CA GLU A 155 19.42 4.93 -18.02
C GLU A 155 19.90 3.65 -18.70
N GLU A 156 21.07 3.69 -19.33
CA GLU A 156 21.66 2.53 -20.01
C GLU A 156 21.97 1.40 -19.03
N GLU A 157 22.55 1.73 -17.87
CA GLU A 157 22.84 0.75 -16.80
C GLU A 157 21.55 0.15 -16.24
N MET A 158 20.48 0.95 -16.11
CA MET A 158 19.17 0.51 -15.65
C MET A 158 18.55 -0.46 -16.67
N GLU A 159 18.59 -0.12 -17.95
CA GLU A 159 18.10 -0.97 -19.03
C GLU A 159 18.84 -2.31 -19.09
N GLU A 160 20.17 -2.29 -18.98
CA GLU A 160 21.00 -3.51 -18.94
C GLU A 160 20.65 -4.38 -17.71
N PHE A 161 20.48 -3.75 -16.55
CA PHE A 161 20.06 -4.41 -15.32
C PHE A 161 18.72 -5.13 -15.51
N ILE A 162 17.71 -4.44 -16.06
CA ILE A 162 16.38 -5.01 -16.32
C ILE A 162 16.46 -6.13 -17.35
N ARG A 163 17.17 -5.97 -18.45
CA ARG A 163 17.32 -6.99 -19.50
C ARG A 163 18.00 -8.25 -18.96
N SER A 164 19.01 -8.11 -18.12
CA SER A 164 19.69 -9.23 -17.48
C SER A 164 18.81 -10.00 -16.51
N PHE A 165 17.84 -9.30 -15.91
CA PHE A 165 16.91 -9.80 -14.92
C PHE A 165 15.64 -10.41 -15.55
N SER A 166 15.12 -9.80 -16.62
CA SER A 166 13.86 -10.17 -17.26
C SER A 166 13.99 -11.31 -18.29
N ALA A 167 14.87 -12.30 -18.06
CA ALA A 167 14.97 -13.45 -18.95
C ALA A 167 13.61 -14.15 -19.10
N LYS A 168 13.25 -14.55 -20.35
CA LYS A 168 11.94 -15.11 -20.72
C LYS A 168 11.48 -16.30 -19.86
N GLU A 169 12.43 -17.06 -19.31
CA GLU A 169 12.17 -18.26 -18.51
C GLU A 169 11.75 -17.94 -17.06
N ARG A 170 11.98 -16.71 -16.60
CA ARG A 170 11.70 -16.32 -15.23
C ARG A 170 10.28 -15.77 -15.12
N ARG A 171 9.45 -16.48 -14.36
CA ARG A 171 8.03 -16.12 -14.18
C ARG A 171 7.74 -15.39 -12.88
N TRP A 172 8.71 -15.30 -11.99
CA TRP A 172 8.56 -14.62 -10.70
C TRP A 172 9.79 -13.80 -10.39
N LEU A 173 9.64 -12.49 -10.54
CA LEU A 173 10.71 -11.51 -10.42
C LEU A 173 10.42 -10.57 -9.26
N ILE A 174 11.43 -10.26 -8.47
CA ILE A 174 11.34 -9.30 -7.36
C ILE A 174 12.49 -8.32 -7.46
N LEU A 175 12.17 -7.04 -7.55
CA LEU A 175 13.10 -5.92 -7.41
C LEU A 175 12.82 -5.20 -6.10
N ASP A 176 13.82 -5.05 -5.26
CA ASP A 176 13.67 -4.39 -3.96
C ASP A 176 14.80 -3.40 -3.67
N SER A 177 14.57 -2.53 -2.68
CA SER A 177 15.51 -1.50 -2.22
C SER A 177 16.34 -1.93 -1.01
N LEU A 178 16.45 -3.23 -0.71
CA LEU A 178 17.21 -3.76 0.43
C LEU A 178 18.71 -3.74 0.21
N GLY A 179 19.19 -3.22 -0.93
CA GLY A 179 20.62 -3.08 -1.21
C GLY A 179 21.33 -2.24 -0.14
N SER A 180 22.56 -2.65 0.21
CA SER A 180 23.36 -1.93 1.21
C SER A 180 23.77 -0.54 0.71
N PHE A 181 23.55 0.47 1.52
CA PHE A 181 24.11 1.81 1.40
C PHE A 181 24.55 2.27 2.79
N LYS A 182 25.44 3.26 2.84
CA LYS A 182 25.86 3.84 4.12
C LYS A 182 24.90 4.97 4.45
N GLU A 183 24.24 4.87 5.60
CA GLU A 183 23.28 5.88 6.11
C GLU A 183 23.90 7.28 6.26
N GLU A 184 25.24 7.37 6.33
CA GLU A 184 25.97 8.63 6.52
C GLU A 184 25.88 9.59 5.32
N ASP A 185 25.40 9.12 4.17
CA ASP A 185 25.45 9.88 2.91
C ASP A 185 24.11 10.59 2.55
N ILE A 186 23.01 10.44 3.35
CA ILE A 186 21.68 10.93 2.91
C ILE A 186 20.79 11.38 4.05
N GLU A 187 20.09 12.50 3.83
CA GLU A 187 18.91 12.86 4.62
C GLU A 187 17.75 11.91 4.32
N VAL A 188 17.08 11.41 5.38
CA VAL A 188 16.07 10.35 5.30
C VAL A 188 14.87 10.72 4.42
N GLU A 189 14.51 12.01 4.35
CA GLU A 189 13.42 12.52 3.51
C GLU A 189 13.72 12.36 2.01
N ASP A 190 14.96 12.61 1.59
CA ASP A 190 15.39 12.46 0.19
C ASP A 190 15.45 11.00 -0.25
N LEU A 191 15.67 10.07 0.69
CA LEU A 191 15.77 8.64 0.39
C LEU A 191 14.43 8.06 -0.09
N SER A 192 13.32 8.39 0.58
CA SER A 192 11.99 7.88 0.20
C SER A 192 11.58 8.35 -1.20
N GLU A 193 11.80 9.64 -1.50
CA GLU A 193 11.52 10.19 -2.83
C GLU A 193 12.42 9.55 -3.89
N THR A 194 13.70 9.40 -3.60
CA THR A 194 14.68 8.80 -4.52
C THR A 194 14.34 7.35 -4.84
N ILE A 195 13.97 6.54 -3.84
CA ILE A 195 13.48 5.16 -4.05
C ILE A 195 12.21 5.16 -4.88
N SER A 196 11.25 6.02 -4.53
CA SER A 196 9.96 6.15 -5.22
C SER A 196 10.13 6.45 -6.71
N LEU A 197 10.94 7.45 -7.04
CA LEU A 197 11.24 7.83 -8.43
C LEU A 197 11.98 6.71 -9.18
N THR A 198 12.93 6.06 -8.55
CA THR A 198 13.69 4.96 -9.15
C THR A 198 12.78 3.76 -9.45
N MET A 199 11.92 3.37 -8.52
CA MET A 199 10.95 2.31 -8.73
C MET A 199 9.94 2.65 -9.83
N GLY A 200 9.57 3.94 -9.95
CA GLY A 200 8.75 4.42 -11.06
C GLY A 200 9.43 4.20 -12.42
N ARG A 201 10.70 4.61 -12.56
CA ARG A 201 11.48 4.42 -13.80
C ARG A 201 11.64 2.94 -14.15
N LEU A 202 11.91 2.09 -13.15
CA LEU A 202 11.97 0.64 -13.35
C LEU A 202 10.63 0.07 -13.82
N ALA A 203 9.52 0.53 -13.25
CA ALA A 203 8.18 0.11 -13.66
C ALA A 203 7.89 0.45 -15.13
N ASP A 204 8.28 1.64 -15.58
CA ASP A 204 8.09 2.10 -16.95
C ASP A 204 8.85 1.22 -17.95
N GLN A 205 10.14 1.01 -17.71
CA GLN A 205 10.97 0.16 -18.58
C GLN A 205 10.51 -1.31 -18.55
N LEU A 206 10.10 -1.83 -17.39
CA LEU A 206 9.54 -3.18 -17.27
C LEU A 206 8.23 -3.34 -18.04
N ARG A 207 7.38 -2.32 -18.07
CA ARG A 207 6.14 -2.35 -18.86
C ARG A 207 6.39 -2.37 -20.37
N GLU A 208 7.48 -1.80 -20.83
CA GLU A 208 7.86 -1.89 -22.25
C GLU A 208 8.34 -3.29 -22.65
N ILE A 209 9.07 -3.95 -21.76
CA ILE A 209 9.66 -5.28 -22.01
C ILE A 209 8.65 -6.41 -21.73
N GLU A 210 7.82 -6.24 -20.70
CA GLU A 210 6.87 -7.23 -20.19
C GLU A 210 5.46 -6.61 -20.04
N PRO A 211 4.79 -6.23 -21.15
CA PRO A 211 3.54 -5.48 -21.10
C PRO A 211 2.41 -6.23 -20.39
N ASP A 212 2.36 -7.55 -20.54
CA ASP A 212 1.29 -8.41 -20.02
C ASP A 212 1.59 -9.00 -18.63
N ALA A 213 2.77 -8.72 -18.06
CA ALA A 213 3.13 -9.23 -16.75
C ALA A 213 2.24 -8.62 -15.65
N ALA A 214 1.82 -9.44 -14.69
CA ALA A 214 1.22 -8.95 -13.47
C ALA A 214 2.28 -8.15 -12.67
N MET A 215 2.08 -6.85 -12.52
CA MET A 215 2.98 -6.00 -11.76
C MET A 215 2.41 -5.71 -10.38
N MET A 216 3.13 -6.11 -9.33
CA MET A 216 2.77 -5.83 -7.94
C MET A 216 3.70 -4.79 -7.35
N VAL A 217 3.12 -3.77 -6.73
CA VAL A 217 3.86 -2.66 -6.10
C VAL A 217 3.63 -2.70 -4.59
N ILE A 218 4.72 -2.75 -3.83
CA ILE A 218 4.71 -2.79 -2.37
C ILE A 218 5.25 -1.48 -1.79
N GLY A 219 4.41 -0.79 -1.02
CA GLY A 219 4.68 0.50 -0.42
C GLY A 219 3.89 1.64 -1.06
N GLY A 220 3.38 2.55 -0.23
CA GLY A 220 2.58 3.69 -0.70
C GLY A 220 3.39 4.66 -1.55
N ASP A 221 4.57 5.03 -1.09
CA ASP A 221 5.48 5.95 -1.80
C ASP A 221 5.97 5.32 -3.11
N THR A 222 6.29 4.01 -3.09
CA THR A 222 6.63 3.25 -4.30
C THR A 222 5.50 3.28 -5.31
N LEU A 223 4.25 3.07 -4.86
CA LEU A 223 3.09 3.14 -5.74
C LEU A 223 2.91 4.55 -6.32
N GLN A 224 3.11 5.58 -5.51
CA GLN A 224 3.05 6.97 -5.97
C GLN A 224 4.07 7.25 -7.08
N GLY A 225 5.31 6.78 -6.92
CA GLY A 225 6.35 6.90 -7.95
C GLY A 225 5.98 6.19 -9.24
N VAL A 226 5.45 4.97 -9.13
CA VAL A 226 4.98 4.21 -10.30
C VAL A 226 3.81 4.90 -10.99
N VAL A 227 2.81 5.37 -10.24
CA VAL A 227 1.65 6.12 -10.77
C VAL A 227 2.09 7.39 -11.49
N LYS A 228 3.04 8.14 -10.92
CA LYS A 228 3.59 9.36 -11.50
C LYS A 228 4.35 9.08 -12.80
N GLN A 229 5.24 8.10 -12.78
CA GLN A 229 6.10 7.77 -13.92
C GLN A 229 5.31 7.18 -15.09
N LEU A 230 4.39 6.25 -14.83
CA LEU A 230 3.50 5.70 -15.84
C LEU A 230 2.40 6.67 -16.29
N ASN A 231 2.36 7.90 -15.73
CA ASN A 231 1.34 8.91 -16.00
C ASN A 231 -0.09 8.34 -15.86
N ILE A 232 -0.32 7.54 -14.82
CA ILE A 232 -1.61 6.93 -14.54
C ILE A 232 -2.61 8.02 -14.12
N ARG A 233 -3.73 8.12 -14.82
CA ARG A 233 -4.79 9.11 -14.56
C ARG A 233 -5.91 8.56 -13.72
N THR A 234 -6.25 7.29 -13.93
CA THR A 234 -7.31 6.62 -13.16
C THR A 234 -6.84 5.24 -12.72
N MET A 235 -7.24 4.85 -11.53
CA MET A 235 -7.12 3.49 -11.01
C MET A 235 -8.48 3.04 -10.50
N GLU A 236 -9.00 1.97 -11.06
CA GLU A 236 -10.27 1.36 -10.66
C GLU A 236 -10.01 0.00 -10.02
N PRO A 237 -10.38 -0.21 -8.75
CA PRO A 237 -10.30 -1.53 -8.14
C PRO A 237 -11.18 -2.54 -8.89
N GLU A 238 -10.63 -3.67 -9.28
CA GLU A 238 -11.35 -4.76 -9.95
C GLU A 238 -11.59 -5.93 -8.99
N GLN A 239 -10.56 -6.31 -8.24
CA GLN A 239 -10.63 -7.47 -7.37
C GLN A 239 -9.69 -7.34 -6.16
N GLU A 240 -10.16 -7.72 -4.99
CA GLU A 240 -9.30 -8.00 -3.84
C GLU A 240 -8.77 -9.43 -3.95
N LEU A 241 -7.46 -9.57 -4.21
CA LEU A 241 -6.81 -10.88 -4.37
C LEU A 241 -6.60 -11.57 -3.04
N GLU A 242 -6.18 -10.82 -2.06
CA GLU A 242 -6.03 -11.15 -0.64
C GLU A 242 -6.42 -9.91 0.15
N ARG A 243 -6.66 -10.06 1.44
CA ARG A 243 -7.07 -8.93 2.28
C ARG A 243 -6.07 -7.77 2.22
N GLY A 244 -6.53 -6.63 1.71
CA GLY A 244 -5.69 -5.43 1.52
C GLY A 244 -4.72 -5.51 0.32
N ILE A 245 -4.86 -6.51 -0.54
CA ILE A 245 -4.10 -6.67 -1.78
C ILE A 245 -5.07 -6.55 -2.94
N VAL A 246 -4.98 -5.48 -3.69
CA VAL A 246 -5.98 -5.11 -4.68
C VAL A 246 -5.37 -5.11 -6.07
N LEU A 247 -6.03 -5.85 -6.98
CA LEU A 247 -5.83 -5.72 -8.41
C LEU A 247 -6.68 -4.54 -8.89
N SER A 248 -6.03 -3.57 -9.52
CA SER A 248 -6.69 -2.39 -10.09
C SER A 248 -6.40 -2.31 -11.58
N HIS A 249 -7.43 -1.97 -12.35
CA HIS A 249 -7.27 -1.51 -13.73
C HIS A 249 -6.85 -0.04 -13.71
N TYR A 250 -5.89 0.34 -14.53
CA TYR A 250 -5.48 1.73 -14.68
C TYR A 250 -5.53 2.20 -16.12
N THR A 251 -5.72 3.50 -16.30
CA THR A 251 -5.57 4.15 -17.60
C THR A 251 -4.55 5.28 -17.52
N ASN A 252 -3.79 5.43 -18.58
CA ASN A 252 -2.95 6.58 -18.82
C ASN A 252 -3.31 7.23 -20.17
N SER A 253 -2.53 8.18 -20.65
CA SER A 253 -2.83 8.92 -21.90
C SER A 253 -2.83 8.04 -23.17
N HIS A 254 -2.20 6.87 -23.13
CA HIS A 254 -1.90 6.06 -24.32
C HIS A 254 -2.25 4.59 -24.17
N LYS A 255 -2.31 4.08 -22.94
CA LYS A 255 -2.45 2.64 -22.63
C LYS A 255 -3.34 2.44 -21.41
N GLU A 256 -3.86 1.25 -21.32
CA GLU A 256 -4.49 0.71 -20.10
C GLU A 256 -3.74 -0.53 -19.63
N GLY A 257 -3.90 -0.91 -18.39
CA GLY A 257 -3.23 -2.07 -17.82
C GLY A 257 -3.70 -2.36 -16.39
N TYR A 258 -3.00 -3.28 -15.75
CA TYR A 258 -3.31 -3.70 -14.41
C TYR A 258 -2.11 -3.52 -13.47
N LEU A 259 -2.41 -3.11 -12.22
CA LEU A 259 -1.46 -3.06 -11.11
C LEU A 259 -2.05 -3.77 -9.89
N ILE A 260 -1.21 -4.49 -9.18
CA ILE A 260 -1.52 -5.04 -7.86
C ILE A 260 -0.84 -4.15 -6.83
N SER A 261 -1.61 -3.63 -5.88
CA SER A 261 -1.09 -2.78 -4.81
C SER A 261 -1.13 -3.47 -3.46
N LYS A 262 -0.08 -3.24 -2.65
CA LYS A 262 0.06 -3.75 -1.29
C LYS A 262 0.70 -2.70 -0.38
N SER A 263 0.15 -2.49 0.80
CA SER A 263 0.85 -1.75 1.86
C SER A 263 1.96 -2.61 2.48
N GLY A 264 3.09 -2.00 2.88
CA GLY A 264 4.24 -2.70 3.45
C GLY A 264 3.90 -3.60 4.65
N ALA A 265 3.05 -3.12 5.55
CA ALA A 265 2.74 -3.80 6.83
C ALA A 265 1.66 -4.90 6.73
N PHE A 266 1.18 -5.26 5.53
CA PHE A 266 0.07 -6.21 5.39
C PHE A 266 0.51 -7.62 4.98
N GLY A 267 -0.27 -8.60 5.46
CA GLY A 267 -0.20 -10.00 5.07
C GLY A 267 0.78 -10.83 5.89
N SER A 268 0.62 -12.15 5.81
CA SER A 268 1.53 -13.12 6.42
C SER A 268 2.80 -13.31 5.58
N GLU A 269 3.79 -13.96 6.14
CA GLU A 269 5.09 -14.20 5.52
C GLU A 269 4.99 -14.89 4.15
N ASP A 270 4.02 -15.79 3.96
CA ASP A 270 3.78 -16.55 2.72
C ASP A 270 2.92 -15.83 1.67
N LEU A 271 2.56 -14.56 1.92
CA LEU A 271 1.64 -13.81 1.05
C LEU A 271 2.08 -13.80 -0.42
N LEU A 272 3.34 -13.47 -0.70
CA LEU A 272 3.83 -13.37 -2.07
C LEU A 272 3.79 -14.72 -2.80
N ILE A 273 3.98 -15.82 -2.07
CA ILE A 273 3.86 -17.19 -2.60
C ILE A 273 2.41 -17.47 -3.02
N ARG A 274 1.44 -17.06 -2.19
CA ARG A 274 0.02 -17.24 -2.54
C ARG A 274 -0.39 -16.37 -3.73
N ILE A 275 0.06 -15.12 -3.79
CA ILE A 275 -0.21 -14.25 -4.94
C ILE A 275 0.36 -14.83 -6.22
N GLN A 276 1.61 -15.32 -6.20
CA GLN A 276 2.22 -15.96 -7.37
C GLN A 276 1.40 -17.17 -7.86
N ARG A 277 0.92 -18.02 -6.94
CA ARG A 277 0.06 -19.16 -7.30
C ARG A 277 -1.26 -18.71 -7.95
N LYS A 278 -1.87 -17.64 -7.45
CA LYS A 278 -3.08 -17.08 -8.05
C LYS A 278 -2.83 -16.56 -9.47
N ILE A 279 -1.72 -15.85 -9.70
CA ILE A 279 -1.35 -15.38 -11.03
C ILE A 279 -1.14 -16.55 -12.00
N GLN A 280 -0.44 -17.60 -11.57
CA GLN A 280 -0.22 -18.81 -12.39
C GLN A 280 -1.49 -19.61 -12.67
N GLY A 281 -2.46 -19.58 -11.75
CA GLY A 281 -3.76 -20.28 -11.91
C GLY A 281 -4.77 -19.54 -12.80
N GLY A 282 -4.49 -18.31 -13.17
CA GLY A 282 -5.42 -17.39 -13.83
C GLY A 282 -6.44 -16.76 -12.86
N PHE A 283 -7.15 -15.74 -13.31
CA PHE A 283 -8.16 -14.99 -12.53
C PHE A 283 -9.58 -15.51 -12.80
#